data_a43a432f677a357e39468807308f8904
#
_entry.id   a43a432f677a357e39468807308f8904
#
_cell.length_a   1.000
_cell.length_b   1.000
_cell.length_c   1.000
_cell.angle_alpha   90.00
_cell.angle_beta   90.00
_cell.angle_gamma   90.00
#
_symmetry.space_group_name_H-M   'P 1'
#
loop_
_entity.id
_entity.type
_entity.pdbx_description
1 polymer ?
#
loop_
_entity_poly.entity_id
_entity_poly.type
_entity_poly.pdbx_seq_one_letter_code
_entity_poly.pdbx_strand_id
1 'polypeptide(L)'
;MKKLSLFIFFFASMLLSLNAISKEDSVSNLVEKSIGQKLVNTFGANLTTESTDIKMKYKAGKGLEFKGGDAFKLKIGGRMQFRFDSADKNQEKRGSTSADGSEGVSHDFQTRRFQLTFSGYAYSPNIFYKYVICSDKNGTDCAGAGAGLGIEDAYFGYKAGEVFKVTVGQMKIPHTLEEQTSSSSLTFVDRSSKHLTFERDHGIKLEASMPNKKFKVIGFLGAGLGGNNARGSSQADVWDKIYVTRVELTPFGKMKYGQADLKKSDKMKFRFGASQLWWNGLNVNYTGSAFKEEDGTTALDHSGKLDDRIKDIATAYSKNGKTQLTGVTYLDVTSTTYDAGFKYKGLSGEFEHTTLTGDESILGNGKESLDWTRIQGNYHITNGWVAGYRYGVRDNSDQTKDKIFEHTYQVSKYFVGHNLKINADYGHINEEQTTGDDKQTRTFRIQAQLKF
;
A
#
# COMPACT_ATOMS: atom_id res chain seq x y z
N MET A 1 7.59 24.47 -6.14
CA MET A 1 7.08 25.46 -5.16
C MET A 1 5.56 25.61 -5.19
N LYS A 2 4.90 25.74 -6.34
CA LYS A 2 3.43 25.88 -6.43
C LYS A 2 2.65 24.69 -5.84
N LYS A 3 3.12 23.44 -6.06
CA LYS A 3 2.46 22.22 -5.56
C LYS A 3 2.59 22.05 -4.03
N LEU A 4 3.73 22.45 -3.45
CA LEU A 4 3.92 22.46 -2.01
C LEU A 4 3.04 23.54 -1.33
N SER A 5 2.92 24.69 -1.97
CA SER A 5 2.04 25.77 -1.52
C SER A 5 0.58 25.33 -1.53
N LEU A 6 0.14 24.57 -2.55
CA LEU A 6 -1.23 24.04 -2.62
C LEU A 6 -1.49 22.99 -1.53
N PHE A 7 -0.53 22.13 -1.23
CA PHE A 7 -0.60 21.15 -0.17
C PHE A 7 -0.69 21.80 1.22
N ILE A 8 0.17 22.79 1.46
CA ILE A 8 0.19 23.57 2.71
C ILE A 8 -1.09 24.40 2.82
N PHE A 9 -1.55 25.03 1.72
CA PHE A 9 -2.77 25.83 1.69
C PHE A 9 -4.04 24.99 1.91
N PHE A 10 -4.13 23.81 1.29
CA PHE A 10 -5.24 22.89 1.51
C PHE A 10 -5.29 22.37 2.95
N PHE A 11 -4.12 22.07 3.52
CA PHE A 11 -4.01 21.63 4.92
C PHE A 11 -4.25 22.78 5.91
N ALA A 12 -3.76 23.98 5.60
CA ALA A 12 -4.02 25.18 6.39
C ALA A 12 -5.50 25.63 6.32
N SER A 13 -6.13 25.59 5.14
CA SER A 13 -7.55 25.89 4.98
C SER A 13 -8.45 24.88 5.70
N MET A 14 -8.02 23.60 5.74
CA MET A 14 -8.69 22.56 6.51
C MET A 14 -8.54 22.77 8.02
N LEU A 15 -7.36 23.19 8.50
CA LEU A 15 -7.16 23.59 9.90
C LEU A 15 -8.00 24.82 10.27
N LEU A 16 -8.12 25.78 9.36
CA LEU A 16 -8.95 26.97 9.54
C LEU A 16 -10.46 26.65 9.55
N SER A 17 -10.92 25.71 8.72
CA SER A 17 -12.32 25.28 8.72
C SER A 17 -12.72 24.51 9.98
N LEU A 18 -11.77 23.82 10.62
CA LEU A 18 -11.97 23.17 11.93
C LEU A 18 -11.99 24.17 13.09
N ASN A 19 -11.34 25.34 12.94
CA ASN A 19 -11.35 26.42 13.94
C ASN A 19 -12.64 27.25 13.96
N ALA A 20 -13.46 27.19 12.90
CA ALA A 20 -14.78 27.84 12.91
C ALA A 20 -15.76 27.24 13.95
N ILE A 21 -15.37 26.20 14.67
CA ILE A 21 -16.15 25.49 15.69
C ILE A 21 -15.70 25.85 17.12
N SER A 22 -14.57 26.54 17.33
CA SER A 22 -14.16 27.03 18.66
C SER A 22 -13.69 28.47 18.61
N LYS A 23 -14.35 29.30 19.40
CA LYS A 23 -14.01 30.71 19.56
C LYS A 23 -12.61 30.93 20.12
N GLU A 24 -11.95 31.92 19.51
CA GLU A 24 -10.92 32.80 20.05
C GLU A 24 -9.72 32.15 20.77
N ASP A 25 -8.70 31.78 19.98
CA ASP A 25 -7.28 32.01 20.30
C ASP A 25 -6.43 31.68 19.07
N SER A 26 -5.40 32.46 18.79
CA SER A 26 -4.59 32.32 17.58
C SER A 26 -3.88 30.96 17.49
N VAL A 27 -3.97 30.35 16.31
CA VAL A 27 -3.46 28.98 16.02
C VAL A 27 -1.99 28.78 16.40
N SER A 28 -1.16 29.81 16.29
CA SER A 28 0.24 29.76 16.73
C SER A 28 0.41 29.55 18.24
N ASN A 29 -0.40 30.22 19.04
CA ASN A 29 -0.38 30.10 20.51
C ASN A 29 -0.98 28.77 21.00
N LEU A 30 -1.94 28.20 20.28
CA LEU A 30 -2.51 26.89 20.60
C LEU A 30 -1.58 25.73 20.23
N VAL A 31 -0.86 25.83 19.13
CA VAL A 31 0.12 24.80 18.72
C VAL A 31 1.35 24.85 19.64
N GLU A 32 1.91 26.02 19.93
CA GLU A 32 3.04 26.14 20.85
C GLU A 32 2.67 25.79 22.31
N LYS A 33 1.56 26.28 22.82
CA LYS A 33 1.12 26.02 24.19
C LYS A 33 0.60 24.61 24.39
N SER A 34 -0.17 24.04 23.44
CA SER A 34 -0.76 22.71 23.61
C SER A 34 0.23 21.59 23.31
N ILE A 35 1.06 21.71 22.30
CA ILE A 35 2.06 20.68 21.95
C ILE A 35 3.33 20.86 22.76
N GLY A 36 3.89 22.06 22.84
CA GLY A 36 5.12 22.33 23.58
C GLY A 36 4.96 22.11 25.07
N GLN A 37 3.95 22.66 25.70
CA GLN A 37 3.75 22.55 27.15
C GLN A 37 3.26 21.16 27.58
N LYS A 38 2.43 20.47 26.78
CA LYS A 38 2.08 19.07 27.04
C LYS A 38 3.25 18.12 26.79
N LEU A 39 4.08 18.37 25.77
CA LEU A 39 5.32 17.60 25.57
C LEU A 39 6.30 17.83 26.75
N VAL A 40 6.54 19.06 27.14
CA VAL A 40 7.44 19.38 28.28
C VAL A 40 6.88 18.83 29.59
N ASN A 41 5.60 18.94 29.85
CA ASN A 41 4.98 18.36 31.04
C ASN A 41 4.91 16.82 31.00
N THR A 42 4.79 16.23 29.82
CA THR A 42 4.78 14.77 29.65
C THR A 42 6.21 14.19 29.69
N PHE A 43 7.20 14.90 29.15
CA PHE A 43 8.61 14.47 29.17
C PHE A 43 9.33 14.91 30.45
N GLY A 44 8.91 15.99 31.11
CA GLY A 44 9.60 16.51 32.30
C GLY A 44 9.15 15.91 33.62
N ALA A 45 7.96 15.34 33.71
CA ALA A 45 7.35 15.02 35.00
C ALA A 45 7.43 13.55 35.45
N ASN A 46 7.88 12.59 34.61
CA ASN A 46 7.82 11.17 34.98
C ASN A 46 8.99 10.30 34.44
N LEU A 47 10.20 10.81 34.44
CA LEU A 47 11.38 10.00 34.12
C LEU A 47 11.86 9.17 35.36
N THR A 48 11.25 9.31 36.51
CA THR A 48 11.48 8.51 37.72
C THR A 48 10.26 7.62 37.97
N THR A 49 9.94 6.71 37.08
CA THR A 49 8.94 5.69 37.37
C THR A 49 9.59 4.50 38.05
N GLU A 50 9.32 4.36 39.32
CA GLU A 50 9.35 3.09 40.02
C GLU A 50 8.66 2.01 39.21
N SER A 51 9.15 0.76 39.29
CA SER A 51 8.64 -0.39 38.56
C SER A 51 7.12 -0.55 38.72
N THR A 52 6.37 -0.10 37.76
CA THR A 52 4.96 -0.45 37.68
C THR A 52 4.86 -1.93 37.31
N ASP A 53 4.05 -2.69 38.04
CA ASP A 53 3.77 -4.10 37.73
C ASP A 53 3.45 -4.28 36.25
N ILE A 54 4.29 -5.01 35.55
CA ILE A 54 4.06 -5.34 34.13
C ILE A 54 3.04 -6.46 34.06
N LYS A 55 1.86 -6.16 33.55
CA LYS A 55 0.80 -7.13 33.28
C LYS A 55 1.02 -7.77 31.92
N MET A 56 1.12 -9.10 31.89
CA MET A 56 1.22 -9.90 30.67
C MET A 56 -0.17 -10.48 30.30
N LYS A 57 -0.53 -10.41 29.02
CA LYS A 57 -1.77 -10.97 28.49
C LYS A 57 -1.52 -11.59 27.13
N TYR A 58 -1.95 -12.80 26.92
CA TYR A 58 -2.01 -13.44 25.62
C TYR A 58 -3.43 -13.34 25.04
N LYS A 59 -3.53 -13.08 23.73
CA LYS A 59 -4.78 -13.16 22.99
C LYS A 59 -4.54 -13.80 21.62
N ALA A 60 -5.23 -14.93 21.38
CA ALA A 60 -5.13 -15.66 20.12
C ALA A 60 -5.32 -14.74 18.89
N GLY A 61 -4.39 -14.80 17.93
CA GLY A 61 -4.35 -13.97 16.73
C GLY A 61 -4.02 -12.50 16.97
N LYS A 62 -3.65 -12.13 18.20
CA LYS A 62 -3.16 -10.78 18.54
C LYS A 62 -1.82 -10.80 19.26
N GLY A 63 -1.33 -11.99 19.65
CA GLY A 63 -0.05 -12.19 20.28
C GLY A 63 -0.01 -11.87 21.77
N LEU A 64 1.21 -11.66 22.27
CA LEU A 64 1.53 -11.29 23.64
C LEU A 64 1.43 -9.78 23.81
N GLU A 65 0.88 -9.35 24.93
CA GLU A 65 0.79 -7.95 25.33
C GLU A 65 1.39 -7.78 26.71
N PHE A 66 2.37 -6.90 26.85
CA PHE A 66 2.96 -6.43 28.09
C PHE A 66 2.52 -4.99 28.33
N LYS A 67 1.95 -4.70 29.48
CA LYS A 67 1.48 -3.35 29.82
C LYS A 67 1.97 -2.96 31.20
N GLY A 68 2.72 -1.83 31.28
CA GLY A 68 3.14 -1.17 32.50
C GLY A 68 2.43 0.18 32.64
N GLY A 69 1.25 0.16 33.28
CA GLY A 69 0.43 1.37 33.43
C GLY A 69 0.07 2.06 32.12
N ASP A 70 0.09 3.38 32.12
CA ASP A 70 -0.10 4.20 30.92
C ASP A 70 1.21 4.68 30.29
N ALA A 71 2.36 4.37 30.93
CA ALA A 71 3.68 4.73 30.42
C ALA A 71 4.19 3.77 29.33
N PHE A 72 3.79 2.51 29.37
CA PHE A 72 4.35 1.51 28.49
C PHE A 72 3.36 0.43 28.06
N LYS A 73 3.46 0.06 26.80
CA LYS A 73 2.77 -1.09 26.22
C LYS A 73 3.60 -1.66 25.09
N LEU A 74 3.84 -2.97 25.13
CA LEU A 74 4.43 -3.73 24.04
C LEU A 74 3.50 -4.87 23.64
N LYS A 75 3.22 -4.97 22.37
CA LYS A 75 2.56 -6.14 21.74
C LYS A 75 3.53 -6.81 20.80
N ILE A 76 3.68 -8.13 20.97
CA ILE A 76 4.43 -9.00 20.08
C ILE A 76 3.43 -9.94 19.42
N GLY A 77 3.38 -9.92 18.11
CA GLY A 77 2.54 -10.81 17.32
C GLY A 77 3.19 -11.16 16.01
N GLY A 78 2.65 -12.11 15.30
CA GLY A 78 3.23 -12.55 14.05
C GLY A 78 2.20 -13.06 13.05
N ARG A 79 2.71 -13.34 11.85
CA ARG A 79 1.96 -13.92 10.76
C ARG A 79 2.85 -14.81 9.91
N MET A 80 2.32 -15.98 9.54
CA MET A 80 2.91 -16.89 8.57
C MET A 80 1.91 -17.14 7.45
N GLN A 81 2.41 -17.16 6.21
CA GLN A 81 1.66 -17.54 5.03
C GLN A 81 2.48 -18.53 4.21
N PHE A 82 1.95 -19.73 4.07
CA PHE A 82 2.50 -20.77 3.20
C PHE A 82 1.61 -20.87 1.96
N ARG A 83 2.23 -20.96 0.79
CA ARG A 83 1.51 -20.90 -0.47
C ARG A 83 2.02 -21.96 -1.45
N PHE A 84 1.09 -22.64 -2.09
CA PHE A 84 1.29 -23.40 -3.30
C PHE A 84 0.79 -22.56 -4.49
N ASP A 85 1.61 -22.41 -5.48
CA ASP A 85 1.32 -21.74 -6.75
C ASP A 85 1.49 -22.74 -7.89
N SER A 86 0.53 -22.77 -8.81
CA SER A 86 0.65 -23.43 -10.11
C SER A 86 0.30 -22.40 -11.17
N ALA A 87 1.19 -22.18 -12.11
CA ALA A 87 1.00 -21.24 -13.20
C ALA A 87 1.27 -21.92 -14.55
N ASP A 88 0.30 -21.78 -15.46
CA ASP A 88 0.40 -22.12 -16.87
C ASP A 88 0.52 -20.83 -17.66
N LYS A 89 1.66 -20.62 -18.30
CA LYS A 89 1.93 -19.47 -19.16
C LYS A 89 1.91 -19.93 -20.60
N ASN A 90 0.81 -19.65 -21.29
CA ASN A 90 0.78 -19.83 -22.73
C ASN A 90 1.55 -18.67 -23.35
N GLN A 91 2.86 -18.86 -23.54
CA GLN A 91 3.66 -17.96 -24.37
C GLN A 91 3.44 -18.33 -25.82
N GLU A 92 3.27 -17.33 -26.67
CA GLU A 92 3.23 -17.46 -28.12
C GLU A 92 4.36 -18.34 -28.65
N LYS A 93 4.12 -19.50 -28.97
CA LYS A 93 4.87 -20.57 -29.59
C LYS A 93 4.90 -21.79 -28.67
N ARG A 94 3.91 -22.62 -28.79
CA ARG A 94 4.13 -24.06 -28.70
C ARG A 94 5.24 -24.40 -29.69
N GLY A 95 6.47 -24.29 -29.25
CA GLY A 95 7.66 -24.48 -30.11
C GLY A 95 8.89 -23.75 -29.60
N SER A 96 8.75 -22.75 -28.72
CA SER A 96 9.87 -22.25 -27.94
C SER A 96 9.94 -23.06 -26.64
N THR A 97 10.62 -24.17 -26.70
CA THR A 97 11.15 -24.83 -25.51
C THR A 97 11.97 -23.79 -24.75
N SER A 98 11.61 -23.49 -23.48
CA SER A 98 12.60 -22.99 -22.53
C SER A 98 13.86 -23.84 -22.71
N ALA A 99 15.03 -23.24 -22.56
CA ALA A 99 16.30 -23.96 -22.74
C ALA A 99 16.44 -25.23 -21.86
N ASP A 100 15.48 -25.45 -20.92
CA ASP A 100 15.36 -26.60 -20.03
C ASP A 100 14.29 -27.63 -20.43
N GLY A 101 13.56 -27.39 -21.54
CA GLY A 101 12.56 -28.35 -22.05
C GLY A 101 11.27 -28.43 -21.26
N SER A 102 11.02 -27.51 -20.29
CA SER A 102 9.78 -27.51 -19.50
C SER A 102 8.62 -26.93 -20.28
N GLU A 103 7.58 -27.71 -20.53
CA GLU A 103 6.29 -27.22 -21.02
C GLU A 103 5.72 -26.25 -19.98
N GLY A 104 5.47 -25.01 -20.37
CA GLY A 104 4.76 -23.85 -19.80
C GLY A 104 4.13 -23.87 -18.40
N VAL A 105 4.10 -24.99 -17.68
CA VAL A 105 3.49 -25.12 -16.36
C VAL A 105 4.56 -25.13 -15.27
N SER A 106 4.49 -24.17 -14.37
CA SER A 106 5.38 -24.10 -13.20
C SER A 106 4.62 -24.37 -11.91
N HIS A 107 5.24 -25.08 -10.99
CA HIS A 107 4.72 -25.32 -9.65
C HIS A 107 5.71 -24.80 -8.61
N ASP A 108 5.21 -24.16 -7.56
CA ASP A 108 6.04 -23.68 -6.48
C ASP A 108 5.33 -23.84 -5.14
N PHE A 109 6.10 -24.23 -4.10
CA PHE A 109 5.62 -24.22 -2.73
C PHE A 109 6.56 -23.35 -1.89
N GLN A 110 6.01 -22.29 -1.29
CA GLN A 110 6.83 -21.26 -0.69
C GLN A 110 6.28 -20.73 0.63
N THR A 111 7.18 -20.24 1.47
CA THR A 111 6.84 -19.32 2.54
C THR A 111 6.61 -17.95 1.92
N ARG A 112 5.33 -17.65 1.64
CA ARG A 112 4.99 -16.38 0.97
C ARG A 112 5.29 -15.16 1.82
N ARG A 113 5.04 -15.26 3.14
CA ARG A 113 5.36 -14.20 4.11
C ARG A 113 5.54 -14.78 5.50
N PHE A 114 6.60 -14.33 6.15
CA PHE A 114 6.77 -14.42 7.59
C PHE A 114 6.91 -12.99 8.14
N GLN A 115 6.16 -12.66 9.18
CA GLN A 115 6.22 -11.33 9.79
C GLN A 115 6.21 -11.44 11.30
N LEU A 116 7.07 -10.67 11.96
CA LEU A 116 7.06 -10.45 13.39
C LEU A 116 6.79 -8.97 13.66
N THR A 117 5.75 -8.68 14.43
CA THR A 117 5.26 -7.33 14.68
C THR A 117 5.44 -6.94 16.14
N PHE A 118 6.11 -5.83 16.38
CA PHE A 118 6.21 -5.13 17.64
C PHE A 118 5.41 -3.85 17.56
N SER A 119 4.51 -3.59 18.52
CA SER A 119 3.70 -2.37 18.50
C SER A 119 3.23 -2.02 19.89
N GLY A 120 2.99 -0.75 20.12
CA GLY A 120 2.52 -0.31 21.43
C GLY A 120 2.54 1.19 21.58
N TYR A 121 2.83 1.62 22.80
CA TYR A 121 3.10 3.00 23.14
C TYR A 121 4.20 3.08 24.20
N ALA A 122 4.89 4.22 24.25
CA ALA A 122 5.93 4.53 25.22
C ALA A 122 5.69 5.93 25.78
N TYR A 123 6.02 6.14 27.05
CA TYR A 123 5.84 7.37 27.83
C TYR A 123 4.38 7.80 28.04
N SER A 124 3.51 7.57 27.05
CA SER A 124 2.09 7.92 27.08
C SER A 124 1.31 7.08 26.07
N PRO A 125 0.02 6.76 26.31
CA PRO A 125 -0.83 6.09 25.33
C PRO A 125 -0.97 6.86 23.99
N ASN A 126 -0.62 8.14 23.99
CA ASN A 126 -0.64 8.97 22.80
C ASN A 126 0.58 8.81 21.91
N ILE A 127 1.73 8.39 22.46
CA ILE A 127 2.98 8.16 21.71
C ILE A 127 3.03 6.69 21.32
N PHE A 128 2.63 6.38 20.12
CA PHE A 128 2.58 5.01 19.63
C PHE A 128 3.75 4.69 18.70
N TYR A 129 4.08 3.39 18.61
CA TYR A 129 5.07 2.89 17.67
C TYR A 129 4.64 1.58 17.04
N LYS A 130 5.24 1.26 15.90
CA LYS A 130 5.13 -0.03 15.24
C LYS A 130 6.41 -0.35 14.51
N TYR A 131 6.86 -1.59 14.66
CA TYR A 131 7.99 -2.15 13.95
C TYR A 131 7.62 -3.55 13.44
N VAL A 132 7.88 -3.83 12.18
CA VAL A 132 7.59 -5.12 11.53
C VAL A 132 8.83 -5.61 10.84
N ILE A 133 9.34 -6.74 11.33
CA ILE A 133 10.35 -7.53 10.64
C ILE A 133 9.64 -8.53 9.76
N CYS A 134 10.12 -8.72 8.56
CA CYS A 134 9.55 -9.66 7.62
C CYS A 134 10.61 -10.42 6.83
N SER A 135 10.20 -11.57 6.32
CA SER A 135 10.93 -12.36 5.34
C SER A 135 9.96 -12.88 4.30
N ASP A 136 10.33 -12.88 3.03
CA ASP A 136 9.66 -13.58 1.95
C ASP A 136 10.68 -14.20 1.00
N LYS A 137 10.22 -15.14 0.17
CA LYS A 137 11.10 -15.90 -0.73
C LYS A 137 11.85 -15.02 -1.75
N ASN A 138 11.21 -13.94 -2.20
CA ASN A 138 11.70 -13.17 -3.35
C ASN A 138 12.14 -11.74 -2.98
N GLY A 139 12.12 -11.35 -1.69
CA GLY A 139 12.42 -9.98 -1.28
C GLY A 139 11.39 -8.93 -1.71
N THR A 140 10.33 -9.34 -2.39
CA THR A 140 9.38 -8.43 -3.06
C THR A 140 8.40 -7.70 -2.14
N ASP A 141 8.01 -8.32 -1.02
CA ASP A 141 7.13 -7.69 -0.03
C ASP A 141 7.88 -7.18 1.20
N CYS A 142 9.11 -7.69 1.37
CA CYS A 142 10.02 -7.33 2.45
C CYS A 142 11.21 -6.65 1.78
N ALA A 143 11.07 -5.37 1.50
CA ALA A 143 12.05 -4.62 0.76
C ALA A 143 13.47 -4.82 1.26
N GLY A 144 14.40 -5.05 0.36
CA GLY A 144 15.82 -4.80 0.55
C GLY A 144 16.74 -5.98 0.66
N ALA A 145 16.33 -7.24 0.47
CA ALA A 145 17.34 -8.30 0.35
C ALA A 145 16.81 -9.56 -0.27
N GLY A 146 17.48 -10.09 -1.25
CA GLY A 146 17.35 -11.49 -1.61
C GLY A 146 17.48 -12.37 -0.37
N ALA A 147 16.50 -13.22 -0.10
CA ALA A 147 16.48 -14.25 0.97
C ALA A 147 16.76 -13.78 2.42
N GLY A 148 16.73 -12.49 2.73
CA GLY A 148 17.06 -11.93 4.04
C GLY A 148 15.85 -11.49 4.88
N LEU A 149 16.15 -10.95 6.06
CA LEU A 149 15.19 -10.23 6.90
C LEU A 149 15.13 -8.77 6.48
N GLY A 150 13.94 -8.27 6.18
CA GLY A 150 13.69 -6.87 5.86
C GLY A 150 12.82 -6.19 6.91
N ILE A 151 12.71 -4.86 6.80
CA ILE A 151 11.82 -4.04 7.62
C ILE A 151 10.62 -3.64 6.76
N GLU A 152 9.42 -4.08 7.14
CA GLU A 152 8.21 -3.70 6.41
C GLU A 152 7.64 -2.37 6.90
N ASP A 153 7.42 -2.21 8.21
CA ASP A 153 6.99 -0.96 8.83
C ASP A 153 7.95 -0.60 9.98
N ALA A 154 8.37 0.65 10.04
CA ALA A 154 9.18 1.19 11.14
C ALA A 154 8.80 2.64 11.38
N TYR A 155 7.89 2.87 12.31
CA TYR A 155 7.40 4.22 12.57
C TYR A 155 6.96 4.42 14.02
N PHE A 156 6.96 5.67 14.43
CA PHE A 156 6.30 6.14 15.63
C PHE A 156 5.41 7.35 15.33
N GLY A 157 4.61 7.75 16.29
CA GLY A 157 3.73 8.90 16.08
C GLY A 157 3.02 9.34 17.34
N TYR A 158 2.29 10.42 17.19
CA TYR A 158 1.53 11.06 18.26
C TYR A 158 0.07 11.21 17.88
N LYS A 159 -0.82 10.97 18.85
CA LYS A 159 -2.25 11.20 18.75
C LYS A 159 -2.62 12.44 19.57
N ALA A 160 -3.05 13.50 18.90
CA ALA A 160 -3.60 14.67 19.56
C ALA A 160 -5.13 14.51 19.66
N GLY A 161 -5.56 13.92 20.76
CA GLY A 161 -6.96 13.55 20.96
C GLY A 161 -7.46 12.47 20.00
N GLU A 162 -8.75 12.56 19.63
CA GLU A 162 -9.36 11.62 18.67
C GLU A 162 -9.32 12.11 17.22
N VAL A 163 -8.99 13.37 17.01
CA VAL A 163 -9.08 14.06 15.72
C VAL A 163 -7.78 13.94 14.95
N PHE A 164 -6.64 14.27 15.55
CA PHE A 164 -5.37 14.35 14.85
C PHE A 164 -4.41 13.23 15.21
N LYS A 165 -3.65 12.81 14.20
CA LYS A 165 -2.58 11.84 14.35
C LYS A 165 -1.44 12.17 13.41
N VAL A 166 -0.23 12.22 13.95
CA VAL A 166 1.03 12.36 13.21
C VAL A 166 1.77 11.04 13.28
N THR A 167 2.36 10.62 12.18
CA THR A 167 3.19 9.41 12.10
C THR A 167 4.45 9.73 11.31
N VAL A 168 5.61 9.30 11.78
CA VAL A 168 6.92 9.52 11.15
C VAL A 168 7.65 8.18 11.03
N GLY A 169 8.28 7.95 9.90
CA GLY A 169 9.05 6.75 9.61
C GLY A 169 8.62 6.03 8.34
N GLN A 170 9.03 4.76 8.22
CA GLN A 170 8.67 3.91 7.08
C GLN A 170 7.26 3.33 7.24
N MET A 171 6.39 3.64 6.29
CA MET A 171 4.99 3.21 6.32
C MET A 171 4.39 3.16 4.92
N LYS A 172 3.22 2.54 4.80
CA LYS A 172 2.46 2.53 3.55
C LYS A 172 2.08 3.95 3.10
N ILE A 173 2.30 4.21 1.82
CA ILE A 173 1.80 5.41 1.15
C ILE A 173 0.28 5.32 1.08
N PRO A 174 -0.48 6.31 1.58
CA PRO A 174 -1.94 6.23 1.68
C PRO A 174 -2.63 6.60 0.38
N HIS A 175 -2.38 5.85 -0.70
CA HIS A 175 -2.90 6.18 -2.02
C HIS A 175 -4.01 5.23 -2.47
N THR A 176 -3.73 3.97 -2.77
CA THR A 176 -4.71 3.00 -3.28
C THR A 176 -5.41 2.24 -2.15
N LEU A 177 -6.68 1.86 -2.36
CA LEU A 177 -7.44 1.05 -1.40
C LEU A 177 -6.82 -0.33 -1.21
N GLU A 178 -6.43 -0.97 -2.32
CA GLU A 178 -5.87 -2.31 -2.28
C GLU A 178 -4.57 -2.35 -1.48
N GLU A 179 -3.74 -1.30 -1.61
CA GLU A 179 -2.54 -1.17 -0.80
C GLU A 179 -2.84 -0.89 0.68
N GLN A 180 -3.84 -0.05 0.99
CA GLN A 180 -4.26 0.20 2.37
C GLN A 180 -4.82 -1.06 3.05
N THR A 181 -5.38 -1.99 2.28
CA THR A 181 -5.85 -3.28 2.80
C THR A 181 -4.66 -4.16 3.15
N SER A 182 -4.62 -4.63 4.39
CA SER A 182 -3.57 -5.57 4.83
C SER A 182 -3.66 -6.86 4.02
N SER A 183 -2.51 -7.38 3.56
CA SER A 183 -2.46 -8.68 2.88
C SER A 183 -3.01 -9.84 3.73
N SER A 184 -3.03 -9.71 5.06
CA SER A 184 -3.72 -10.69 5.92
C SER A 184 -5.25 -10.61 5.86
N SER A 185 -5.81 -9.54 5.31
CA SER A 185 -7.27 -9.28 5.26
C SER A 185 -7.86 -9.41 3.86
N LEU A 186 -7.06 -9.90 2.91
CA LEU A 186 -7.52 -10.26 1.58
C LEU A 186 -8.40 -11.52 1.64
N THR A 187 -9.35 -11.63 0.73
CA THR A 187 -10.12 -12.86 0.45
C THR A 187 -9.46 -13.70 -0.63
N PHE A 188 -8.89 -13.05 -1.61
CA PHE A 188 -8.05 -13.67 -2.63
C PHE A 188 -6.68 -14.01 -2.04
N VAL A 189 -5.96 -14.93 -2.67
CA VAL A 189 -4.63 -15.35 -2.21
C VAL A 189 -3.66 -14.19 -2.24
N ASP A 190 -3.76 -13.33 -3.27
CA ASP A 190 -2.95 -12.12 -3.38
C ASP A 190 -3.77 -10.93 -3.90
N ARG A 191 -3.14 -9.75 -3.98
CA ARG A 191 -3.70 -8.59 -4.66
C ARG A 191 -3.88 -8.87 -6.14
N SER A 192 -4.60 -8.00 -6.84
CA SER A 192 -4.68 -8.03 -8.30
C SER A 192 -3.26 -8.01 -8.89
N SER A 193 -3.00 -8.85 -9.88
CA SER A 193 -1.65 -9.07 -10.40
C SER A 193 -1.07 -7.84 -11.10
N LYS A 194 -1.93 -6.94 -11.56
CA LYS A 194 -1.54 -5.75 -12.34
C LYS A 194 -1.96 -4.44 -11.67
N HIS A 195 -2.28 -4.47 -10.37
CA HIS A 195 -2.66 -3.26 -9.64
C HIS A 195 -1.50 -2.27 -9.54
N LEU A 196 -1.82 -1.00 -9.62
CA LEU A 196 -0.87 0.08 -9.39
C LEU A 196 -0.72 0.31 -7.88
N THR A 197 0.49 0.14 -7.35
CA THR A 197 0.79 0.37 -5.94
C THR A 197 2.07 1.16 -5.78
N PHE A 198 2.14 1.98 -4.76
CA PHE A 198 3.34 2.76 -4.41
C PHE A 198 3.97 2.25 -3.10
N GLU A 199 3.42 1.18 -2.56
CA GLU A 199 3.88 0.46 -1.37
C GLU A 199 4.22 1.35 -0.17
N ARG A 200 5.48 1.34 0.25
CA ARG A 200 5.99 2.03 1.44
C ARG A 200 7.05 3.03 1.10
N ASP A 201 7.13 4.07 1.93
CA ASP A 201 8.18 5.04 1.87
C ASP A 201 8.47 5.59 3.27
N HIS A 202 9.62 6.21 3.44
CA HIS A 202 9.98 7.00 4.60
C HIS A 202 9.32 8.37 4.49
N GLY A 203 8.58 8.78 5.52
CA GLY A 203 7.90 10.05 5.43
C GLY A 203 7.15 10.45 6.68
N ILE A 204 6.38 11.52 6.52
CA ILE A 204 5.49 12.08 7.54
C ILE A 204 4.05 11.94 7.04
N LYS A 205 3.20 11.33 7.86
CA LYS A 205 1.76 11.19 7.60
C LYS A 205 0.96 11.95 8.65
N LEU A 206 0.08 12.80 8.18
CA LEU A 206 -0.88 13.55 8.98
C LEU A 206 -2.28 13.01 8.71
N GLU A 207 -3.00 12.64 9.77
CA GLU A 207 -4.37 12.14 9.65
C GLU A 207 -5.28 13.02 10.51
N ALA A 208 -6.35 13.54 9.91
CA ALA A 208 -7.41 14.25 10.61
C ALA A 208 -8.72 13.51 10.39
N SER A 209 -9.46 13.24 11.46
CA SER A 209 -10.74 12.53 11.42
C SER A 209 -11.79 13.32 12.17
N MET A 210 -13.01 13.40 11.67
CA MET A 210 -14.12 13.91 12.48
C MET A 210 -14.35 13.02 13.71
N PRO A 211 -14.84 13.57 14.83
CA PRO A 211 -15.10 12.78 16.05
C PRO A 211 -16.02 11.58 15.81
N ASN A 212 -17.01 11.71 14.91
CA ASN A 212 -17.90 10.61 14.50
C ASN A 212 -17.26 9.58 13.55
N LYS A 213 -16.01 9.83 13.14
CA LYS A 213 -15.22 8.98 12.22
C LYS A 213 -15.88 8.72 10.85
N LYS A 214 -16.81 9.60 10.44
CA LYS A 214 -17.46 9.49 9.13
C LYS A 214 -16.64 10.11 8.02
N PHE A 215 -15.78 11.06 8.34
CA PHE A 215 -14.89 11.73 7.38
C PHE A 215 -13.46 11.75 7.91
N LYS A 216 -12.50 11.48 7.03
CA LYS A 216 -11.09 11.48 7.33
C LYS A 216 -10.30 12.08 6.16
N VAL A 217 -9.30 12.89 6.49
CA VAL A 217 -8.31 13.40 5.52
C VAL A 217 -6.93 12.92 5.95
N ILE A 218 -6.13 12.56 4.99
CA ILE A 218 -4.77 12.09 5.17
C ILE A 218 -3.88 12.89 4.24
N GLY A 219 -2.81 13.45 4.79
CA GLY A 219 -1.69 14.02 4.04
C GLY A 219 -0.45 13.15 4.27
N PHE A 220 0.35 12.94 3.25
CA PHE A 220 1.62 12.23 3.33
C PHE A 220 2.70 12.97 2.54
N LEU A 221 3.86 13.11 3.16
CA LEU A 221 5.08 13.59 2.53
C LEU A 221 6.13 12.49 2.65
N GLY A 222 6.56 11.93 1.53
CA GLY A 222 7.54 10.86 1.44
C GLY A 222 8.84 11.31 0.78
N ALA A 223 9.89 10.53 1.01
CA ALA A 223 11.21 10.75 0.47
C ALA A 223 11.36 10.31 -1.00
N GLY A 224 10.42 9.47 -1.50
CA GLY A 224 10.44 8.99 -2.89
C GLY A 224 11.39 7.82 -3.16
N LEU A 225 12.04 7.29 -2.13
CA LEU A 225 13.06 6.24 -2.28
C LEU A 225 12.51 4.81 -2.14
N GLY A 226 11.25 4.68 -1.73
CA GLY A 226 10.70 3.39 -1.35
C GLY A 226 11.13 2.92 0.04
N GLY A 227 10.59 1.78 0.48
CA GLY A 227 10.93 1.21 1.78
C GLY A 227 12.33 0.58 1.78
N ASN A 228 13.03 0.73 2.89
CA ASN A 228 14.38 0.17 3.15
C ASN A 228 15.53 0.76 2.33
N ASN A 229 15.29 1.75 1.50
CA ASN A 229 16.34 2.41 0.75
C ASN A 229 16.84 3.66 1.48
N ALA A 230 18.15 3.82 1.53
CA ALA A 230 18.82 5.03 2.00
C ALA A 230 19.51 5.68 0.83
N ARG A 231 19.47 7.01 0.75
CA ARG A 231 20.26 7.74 -0.24
C ARG A 231 21.74 7.53 0.02
N GLY A 232 22.48 7.15 -1.00
CA GLY A 232 23.92 7.25 -1.00
C GLY A 232 24.37 8.72 -0.99
N SER A 233 25.59 8.98 -0.53
CA SER A 233 26.15 10.34 -0.47
C SER A 233 26.25 11.03 -1.85
N SER A 234 26.25 10.26 -2.94
CA SER A 234 26.28 10.75 -4.33
C SER A 234 24.93 11.25 -4.86
N GLN A 235 23.83 10.99 -4.14
CA GLN A 235 22.47 11.37 -4.55
C GLN A 235 21.88 12.50 -3.66
N ALA A 236 22.74 13.20 -2.92
CA ALA A 236 22.29 14.20 -1.93
C ALA A 236 21.55 15.40 -2.52
N ASP A 237 21.75 15.69 -3.81
CA ASP A 237 21.22 16.90 -4.45
C ASP A 237 19.84 16.69 -5.09
N VAL A 238 19.34 15.44 -5.16
CA VAL A 238 18.08 15.12 -5.81
C VAL A 238 17.05 14.72 -4.76
N TRP A 239 16.01 15.51 -4.66
CA TRP A 239 14.90 15.29 -3.73
C TRP A 239 13.64 14.84 -4.47
N ASP A 240 13.51 13.52 -4.68
CA ASP A 240 12.33 12.89 -5.21
C ASP A 240 11.26 12.87 -4.11
N LYS A 241 10.35 13.83 -4.15
CA LYS A 241 9.34 13.98 -3.10
C LYS A 241 8.03 13.39 -3.56
N ILE A 242 7.46 12.53 -2.70
CA ILE A 242 6.08 12.06 -2.88
C ILE A 242 5.17 12.88 -1.97
N TYR A 243 4.14 13.47 -2.56
CA TYR A 243 3.04 14.12 -1.86
C TYR A 243 1.77 13.33 -2.11
N VAL A 244 1.02 13.00 -1.06
CA VAL A 244 -0.28 12.36 -1.20
C VAL A 244 -1.30 13.08 -0.36
N THR A 245 -2.47 13.31 -0.96
CA THR A 245 -3.66 13.72 -0.24
C THR A 245 -4.75 12.69 -0.47
N ARG A 246 -5.36 12.17 0.59
CA ARG A 246 -6.47 11.22 0.52
C ARG A 246 -7.61 11.65 1.41
N VAL A 247 -8.83 11.56 0.89
CA VAL A 247 -10.06 11.75 1.64
C VAL A 247 -10.84 10.45 1.71
N GLU A 248 -11.49 10.19 2.85
CA GLU A 248 -12.34 9.02 3.05
C GLU A 248 -13.65 9.42 3.70
N LEU A 249 -14.75 8.92 3.16
CA LEU A 249 -16.11 9.11 3.67
C LEU A 249 -16.72 7.75 4.01
N THR A 250 -17.22 7.60 5.25
CA THR A 250 -17.97 6.44 5.72
C THR A 250 -19.32 6.87 6.29
N PRO A 251 -20.32 7.16 5.43
CA PRO A 251 -21.56 7.86 5.82
C PRO A 251 -22.36 7.12 6.89
N PHE A 252 -22.34 5.78 6.87
CA PHE A 252 -23.05 4.94 7.84
C PHE A 252 -22.15 4.44 8.99
N GLY A 253 -21.06 5.18 9.26
CA GLY A 253 -20.11 4.88 10.32
C GLY A 253 -18.92 4.05 9.84
N LYS A 254 -17.95 3.86 10.74
CA LYS A 254 -16.64 3.28 10.45
C LYS A 254 -16.74 1.93 9.72
N MET A 255 -16.17 1.84 8.54
CA MET A 255 -15.89 0.62 7.81
C MET A 255 -14.40 0.31 7.83
N LYS A 256 -14.00 -0.86 8.34
CA LYS A 256 -12.60 -1.29 8.33
C LYS A 256 -12.19 -1.74 6.94
N TYR A 257 -10.92 -1.54 6.61
CA TYR A 257 -10.29 -2.19 5.47
C TYR A 257 -10.36 -3.72 5.66
N GLY A 258 -10.50 -4.43 4.58
CA GLY A 258 -10.64 -5.89 4.56
C GLY A 258 -11.79 -6.28 3.67
N GLN A 259 -11.56 -7.27 2.84
CA GLN A 259 -12.40 -7.56 1.68
C GLN A 259 -13.69 -8.31 2.03
N ALA A 260 -13.72 -9.13 3.09
CA ALA A 260 -14.90 -9.91 3.47
C ALA A 260 -15.73 -9.23 4.57
N ASP A 261 -17.06 -9.48 4.54
CA ASP A 261 -17.97 -9.20 5.64
C ASP A 261 -18.19 -10.45 6.51
N LEU A 262 -17.12 -10.88 7.20
CA LEU A 262 -17.15 -12.10 8.05
C LEU A 262 -18.12 -12.01 9.23
N LYS A 263 -18.51 -10.80 9.63
CA LYS A 263 -19.44 -10.57 10.74
C LYS A 263 -20.91 -10.54 10.31
N LYS A 264 -21.16 -10.66 9.00
CA LYS A 264 -22.51 -10.52 8.43
C LYS A 264 -23.22 -9.26 8.94
N SER A 265 -22.59 -8.10 8.68
CA SER A 265 -23.04 -6.79 9.19
C SER A 265 -24.54 -6.56 8.99
N ASP A 266 -25.30 -6.39 10.08
CA ASP A 266 -26.75 -6.19 10.04
C ASP A 266 -27.15 -4.86 9.40
N LYS A 267 -26.27 -3.85 9.50
CA LYS A 267 -26.43 -2.54 8.88
C LYS A 267 -25.49 -2.41 7.71
N MET A 268 -25.99 -1.83 6.63
CA MET A 268 -25.21 -1.52 5.46
C MET A 268 -24.07 -0.55 5.81
N LYS A 269 -22.88 -0.81 5.30
CA LYS A 269 -21.69 0.03 5.46
C LYS A 269 -21.14 0.40 4.11
N PHE A 270 -20.78 1.65 3.95
CA PHE A 270 -20.11 2.16 2.76
C PHE A 270 -18.83 2.90 3.15
N ARG A 271 -17.88 2.86 2.26
CA ARG A 271 -16.69 3.71 2.25
C ARG A 271 -16.49 4.22 0.84
N PHE A 272 -16.17 5.50 0.71
CA PHE A 272 -15.72 6.14 -0.50
C PHE A 272 -14.35 6.75 -0.21
N GLY A 273 -13.44 6.63 -1.14
CA GLY A 273 -12.10 7.20 -1.07
C GLY A 273 -11.76 7.93 -2.36
N ALA A 274 -11.02 9.01 -2.23
CA ALA A 274 -10.35 9.69 -3.33
C ALA A 274 -8.95 10.09 -2.90
N SER A 275 -7.99 9.92 -3.76
CA SER A 275 -6.60 10.22 -3.46
C SER A 275 -5.87 10.78 -4.68
N GLN A 276 -5.02 11.77 -4.43
CA GLN A 276 -4.11 12.33 -5.40
C GLN A 276 -2.68 12.19 -4.90
N LEU A 277 -1.81 11.69 -5.77
CA LEU A 277 -0.39 11.54 -5.55
C LEU A 277 0.37 12.38 -6.56
N TRP A 278 1.41 13.05 -6.12
CA TRP A 278 2.40 13.72 -6.94
C TRP A 278 3.78 13.21 -6.54
N TRP A 279 4.54 12.79 -7.51
CA TRP A 279 5.92 12.38 -7.34
C TRP A 279 6.79 13.24 -8.26
N ASN A 280 7.54 14.16 -7.67
CA ASN A 280 8.38 15.08 -8.40
C ASN A 280 9.82 14.58 -8.44
N GLY A 281 10.42 14.60 -9.63
CA GLY A 281 11.82 14.29 -9.82
C GLY A 281 12.16 12.81 -9.67
N LEU A 282 11.25 11.92 -10.10
CA LEU A 282 11.59 10.51 -10.21
C LEU A 282 12.76 10.33 -11.17
N ASN A 283 13.89 9.85 -10.67
CA ASN A 283 15.07 9.60 -11.50
C ASN A 283 14.80 8.40 -12.41
N VAL A 284 14.79 8.66 -13.72
CA VAL A 284 14.62 7.63 -14.76
C VAL A 284 15.78 7.76 -15.74
N ASN A 285 16.82 6.98 -15.54
CA ASN A 285 17.90 6.90 -16.50
C ASN A 285 17.68 5.66 -17.39
N TYR A 286 17.05 5.87 -18.54
CA TYR A 286 16.69 4.81 -19.46
C TYR A 286 17.77 4.65 -20.55
N THR A 287 18.52 3.54 -20.49
CA THR A 287 19.44 3.13 -21.55
C THR A 287 19.07 1.74 -22.08
N GLY A 288 18.28 1.69 -23.14
CA GLY A 288 17.89 0.42 -23.79
C GLY A 288 16.87 -0.38 -22.97
N SER A 289 17.12 -1.67 -22.71
CA SER A 289 16.18 -2.59 -22.07
C SER A 289 16.26 -2.62 -20.52
N ALA A 290 17.10 -1.80 -19.90
CA ALA A 290 17.26 -1.73 -18.45
C ALA A 290 17.41 -0.30 -17.98
N PHE A 291 16.78 0.04 -16.85
CA PHE A 291 17.05 1.29 -16.15
C PHE A 291 18.46 1.21 -15.57
N LYS A 292 19.29 2.21 -15.86
CA LYS A 292 20.62 2.34 -15.28
C LYS A 292 20.73 3.68 -14.58
N GLU A 293 21.52 3.74 -13.52
CA GLU A 293 21.93 4.99 -12.93
C GLU A 293 22.90 5.75 -13.86
N GLU A 294 23.09 7.04 -13.62
CA GLU A 294 23.97 7.90 -14.41
C GLU A 294 25.43 7.38 -14.46
N ASP A 295 25.85 6.60 -13.45
CA ASP A 295 27.15 5.93 -13.39
C ASP A 295 27.22 4.60 -14.16
N GLY A 296 26.12 4.20 -14.83
CA GLY A 296 26.03 2.94 -15.59
C GLY A 296 25.68 1.71 -14.74
N THR A 297 25.44 1.87 -13.45
CA THR A 297 24.93 0.79 -12.59
C THR A 297 23.45 0.56 -12.83
N THR A 298 22.93 -0.59 -12.43
CA THR A 298 21.49 -0.85 -12.49
C THR A 298 20.78 0.11 -11.54
N ALA A 299 19.75 0.80 -12.02
CA ALA A 299 18.94 1.70 -11.19
C ALA A 299 18.59 1.02 -9.88
N LEU A 300 18.68 1.76 -8.79
CA LEU A 300 18.33 1.29 -7.46
C LEU A 300 17.01 0.53 -7.52
N ASP A 301 17.05 -0.72 -7.12
CA ASP A 301 15.87 -1.55 -6.95
C ASP A 301 14.99 -0.94 -5.86
N HIS A 302 14.15 0.00 -6.26
CA HIS A 302 13.14 0.61 -5.39
C HIS A 302 12.02 -0.40 -5.12
N SER A 303 12.36 -1.54 -4.48
CA SER A 303 11.42 -2.59 -4.10
C SER A 303 10.74 -3.33 -5.27
N GLY A 304 11.44 -3.66 -6.35
CA GLY A 304 10.96 -4.54 -7.44
C GLY A 304 9.64 -4.18 -8.12
N LYS A 305 8.71 -3.57 -7.37
CA LYS A 305 7.38 -3.18 -7.84
C LYS A 305 7.28 -1.73 -8.30
N LEU A 306 8.16 -0.88 -7.82
CA LEU A 306 8.30 0.48 -8.31
C LEU A 306 8.98 0.48 -9.69
N ASP A 307 9.97 -0.39 -9.87
CA ASP A 307 10.64 -0.62 -11.15
C ASP A 307 9.68 -1.10 -12.23
N ASP A 308 8.76 -2.00 -11.90
CA ASP A 308 7.75 -2.48 -12.86
C ASP A 308 6.87 -1.33 -13.36
N ARG A 309 6.56 -0.36 -12.51
CA ARG A 309 5.73 0.79 -12.89
C ARG A 309 6.47 1.84 -13.72
N ILE A 310 7.70 2.14 -13.33
CA ILE A 310 8.59 3.01 -14.12
C ILE A 310 8.84 2.36 -15.48
N LYS A 311 9.08 1.05 -15.47
CA LYS A 311 9.24 0.23 -16.66
C LYS A 311 7.98 0.19 -17.52
N ASP A 312 6.81 0.14 -16.92
CA ASP A 312 5.52 0.21 -17.63
C ASP A 312 5.33 1.58 -18.29
N ILE A 313 5.61 2.69 -17.60
CA ILE A 313 5.57 4.05 -18.15
C ILE A 313 6.60 4.19 -19.27
N ALA A 314 7.83 3.78 -19.06
CA ALA A 314 8.89 3.86 -20.06
C ALA A 314 8.66 2.91 -21.25
N THR A 315 8.03 1.74 -21.02
CA THR A 315 7.69 0.79 -22.08
C THR A 315 6.54 1.31 -22.92
N ALA A 316 5.54 1.92 -22.32
CA ALA A 316 4.47 2.61 -23.03
C ALA A 316 5.05 3.66 -23.98
N TYR A 317 5.99 4.43 -23.51
CA TYR A 317 6.68 5.45 -24.27
C TYR A 317 7.50 4.89 -25.44
N SER A 318 8.27 3.82 -25.22
CA SER A 318 9.11 3.17 -26.22
C SER A 318 8.30 2.50 -27.34
N LYS A 319 7.13 1.94 -27.05
CA LYS A 319 6.28 1.25 -28.04
C LYS A 319 5.64 2.18 -29.05
N ASN A 320 5.48 3.46 -28.75
CA ASN A 320 4.90 4.44 -29.65
C ASN A 320 5.85 4.90 -30.77
N GLY A 321 6.98 4.22 -30.98
CA GLY A 321 7.96 4.60 -32.00
C GLY A 321 8.66 5.92 -31.70
N LYS A 322 8.45 6.49 -30.52
CA LYS A 322 9.15 7.68 -30.06
C LYS A 322 10.52 7.26 -29.53
N THR A 323 11.52 7.95 -29.98
CA THR A 323 12.94 7.72 -29.65
C THR A 323 13.12 7.72 -28.14
N GLN A 324 13.96 6.82 -27.63
CA GLN A 324 14.39 6.76 -26.24
C GLN A 324 14.48 8.15 -25.58
N LEU A 325 14.07 8.23 -24.32
CA LEU A 325 14.27 9.42 -23.47
C LEU A 325 15.77 9.68 -23.24
N THR A 326 16.54 9.87 -24.32
CA THR A 326 17.94 10.23 -24.23
C THR A 326 18.06 11.64 -23.66
N GLY A 327 18.65 11.75 -22.46
CA GLY A 327 18.89 13.02 -21.80
C GLY A 327 17.84 13.44 -20.77
N VAL A 328 16.79 12.64 -20.51
CA VAL A 328 15.86 12.89 -19.40
C VAL A 328 16.32 12.11 -18.18
N THR A 329 16.72 12.83 -17.15
CA THR A 329 17.17 12.25 -15.89
C THR A 329 16.03 12.14 -14.87
N TYR A 330 14.98 12.98 -15.00
CA TYR A 330 13.90 13.10 -14.02
C TYR A 330 12.53 13.19 -14.68
N LEU A 331 11.56 12.50 -14.10
CA LEU A 331 10.16 12.49 -14.52
C LEU A 331 9.26 12.90 -13.36
N ASP A 332 8.37 13.84 -13.60
CA ASP A 332 7.26 14.12 -12.69
C ASP A 332 6.10 13.19 -13.00
N VAL A 333 5.60 12.50 -11.98
CA VAL A 333 4.50 11.54 -12.09
C VAL A 333 3.35 11.99 -11.23
N THR A 334 2.13 11.86 -11.74
CA THR A 334 0.90 12.07 -10.97
C THR A 334 0.03 10.82 -11.01
N SER A 335 -0.67 10.55 -9.91
CA SER A 335 -1.64 9.44 -9.85
C SER A 335 -2.89 9.85 -9.10
N THR A 336 -4.03 9.51 -9.68
CA THR A 336 -5.35 9.76 -9.08
C THR A 336 -6.04 8.44 -8.83
N THR A 337 -6.59 8.24 -7.63
CA THR A 337 -7.34 7.03 -7.29
C THR A 337 -8.72 7.40 -6.76
N TYR A 338 -9.73 6.67 -7.22
CA TYR A 338 -11.07 6.66 -6.68
C TYR A 338 -11.42 5.26 -6.23
N ASP A 339 -11.99 5.12 -5.05
CA ASP A 339 -12.38 3.82 -4.52
C ASP A 339 -13.71 3.85 -3.76
N ALA A 340 -14.38 2.71 -3.76
CA ALA A 340 -15.58 2.48 -2.99
C ALA A 340 -15.58 1.07 -2.41
N GLY A 341 -16.27 0.91 -1.29
CA GLY A 341 -16.49 -0.39 -0.70
C GLY A 341 -17.80 -0.45 0.04
N PHE A 342 -18.44 -1.63 0.05
CA PHE A 342 -19.64 -1.86 0.85
C PHE A 342 -19.60 -3.20 1.58
N LYS A 343 -20.42 -3.33 2.66
CA LYS A 343 -20.63 -4.55 3.43
C LYS A 343 -22.05 -4.61 3.95
N TYR A 344 -22.71 -5.74 3.74
CA TYR A 344 -24.06 -5.98 4.26
C TYR A 344 -24.41 -7.48 4.26
N LYS A 345 -24.85 -8.00 5.39
CA LYS A 345 -25.34 -9.39 5.59
C LYS A 345 -24.45 -10.48 4.97
N GLY A 346 -23.14 -10.30 5.05
CA GLY A 346 -22.15 -11.22 4.48
C GLY A 346 -21.74 -10.92 3.06
N LEU A 347 -22.48 -10.09 2.34
CA LEU A 347 -22.07 -9.55 1.04
C LEU A 347 -21.08 -8.43 1.22
N SER A 348 -20.04 -8.41 0.43
CA SER A 348 -19.06 -7.31 0.38
C SER A 348 -18.58 -7.07 -1.03
N GLY A 349 -18.26 -5.82 -1.36
CA GLY A 349 -17.73 -5.45 -2.66
C GLY A 349 -16.76 -4.29 -2.53
N GLU A 350 -15.86 -4.21 -3.47
CA GLU A 350 -14.91 -3.11 -3.64
C GLU A 350 -14.80 -2.76 -5.12
N PHE A 351 -14.65 -1.45 -5.35
CA PHE A 351 -14.30 -0.85 -6.63
C PHE A 351 -13.08 0.02 -6.41
N GLU A 352 -12.17 0.04 -7.36
CA GLU A 352 -11.02 0.94 -7.38
C GLU A 352 -10.64 1.25 -8.82
N HIS A 353 -10.37 2.53 -9.08
CA HIS A 353 -9.85 3.01 -10.34
C HIS A 353 -8.67 3.94 -10.05
N THR A 354 -7.55 3.69 -10.70
CA THR A 354 -6.32 4.46 -10.54
C THR A 354 -5.76 4.82 -11.90
N THR A 355 -5.50 6.10 -12.11
CA THR A 355 -4.81 6.64 -13.28
C THR A 355 -3.41 7.09 -12.86
N LEU A 356 -2.41 6.76 -13.66
CA LEU A 356 -1.03 7.19 -13.53
C LEU A 356 -0.62 7.93 -14.80
N THR A 357 -0.10 9.16 -14.67
CA THR A 357 0.36 9.99 -15.80
C THR A 357 1.76 10.51 -15.55
N GLY A 358 2.58 10.54 -16.59
CA GLY A 358 3.86 11.23 -16.61
C GLY A 358 3.75 12.69 -17.01
N ASP A 359 4.87 13.45 -16.96
CA ASP A 359 4.93 14.84 -17.38
C ASP A 359 4.87 14.97 -18.90
N GLU A 360 3.89 15.74 -19.41
CA GLU A 360 3.66 16.00 -20.84
C GLU A 360 4.85 16.72 -21.52
N SER A 361 5.62 17.53 -20.78
CA SER A 361 6.73 18.31 -21.33
C SER A 361 7.86 17.44 -21.88
N ILE A 362 7.95 16.22 -21.39
CA ILE A 362 8.98 15.24 -21.74
C ILE A 362 8.46 14.28 -22.81
N LEU A 363 7.18 13.96 -22.76
CA LEU A 363 6.56 12.93 -23.57
C LEU A 363 6.08 13.42 -24.97
N GLY A 364 6.05 14.72 -25.22
CA GLY A 364 5.72 15.36 -26.50
C GLY A 364 4.44 14.84 -27.16
N ASN A 365 3.43 15.65 -27.33
CA ASN A 365 2.21 15.47 -28.11
C ASN A 365 1.14 14.46 -27.64
N GLY A 366 1.13 13.99 -26.41
CA GLY A 366 0.03 13.17 -25.89
C GLY A 366 0.21 12.83 -24.42
N LYS A 367 -0.88 12.90 -23.67
CA LYS A 367 -0.91 12.35 -22.29
C LYS A 367 -0.85 10.85 -22.37
N GLU A 368 0.27 10.29 -21.95
CA GLU A 368 0.32 8.86 -21.71
C GLU A 368 -0.21 8.61 -20.32
N SER A 369 -1.29 7.87 -20.21
CA SER A 369 -1.84 7.42 -18.93
C SER A 369 -1.88 5.91 -18.87
N LEU A 370 -1.63 5.41 -17.69
CA LEU A 370 -1.81 4.01 -17.36
C LEU A 370 -3.00 3.93 -16.40
N ASP A 371 -4.09 3.34 -16.88
CA ASP A 371 -5.31 3.19 -16.11
C ASP A 371 -5.45 1.77 -15.58
N TRP A 372 -5.86 1.66 -14.34
CA TRP A 372 -6.18 0.39 -13.73
C TRP A 372 -7.52 0.46 -13.01
N THR A 373 -8.39 -0.50 -13.34
CA THR A 373 -9.72 -0.61 -12.74
C THR A 373 -9.90 -2.00 -12.15
N ARG A 374 -10.43 -2.07 -10.93
CA ARG A 374 -10.74 -3.32 -10.23
C ARG A 374 -12.14 -3.28 -9.66
N ILE A 375 -12.87 -4.36 -9.87
CA ILE A 375 -14.15 -4.64 -9.21
C ILE A 375 -14.06 -6.02 -8.59
N GLN A 376 -14.48 -6.16 -7.35
CA GLN A 376 -14.58 -7.47 -6.71
C GLN A 376 -15.79 -7.58 -5.81
N GLY A 377 -16.34 -8.78 -5.75
CA GLY A 377 -17.45 -9.14 -4.87
C GLY A 377 -17.14 -10.40 -4.09
N ASN A 378 -17.60 -10.48 -2.84
CA ASN A 378 -17.44 -11.65 -1.99
C ASN A 378 -18.73 -11.88 -1.20
N TYR A 379 -19.06 -13.15 -1.00
CA TYR A 379 -20.19 -13.55 -0.18
C TYR A 379 -19.78 -14.56 0.87
N HIS A 380 -20.08 -14.24 2.15
CA HIS A 380 -19.90 -15.14 3.27
C HIS A 380 -21.10 -16.10 3.35
N ILE A 381 -20.92 -17.31 2.82
CA ILE A 381 -21.97 -18.31 2.68
C ILE A 381 -22.42 -18.79 4.08
N THR A 382 -21.64 -19.67 4.70
CA THR A 382 -21.93 -20.22 6.03
C THR A 382 -20.65 -20.80 6.63
N ASN A 383 -20.65 -20.99 7.96
CA ASN A 383 -19.56 -21.68 8.67
C ASN A 383 -18.14 -21.23 8.27
N GLY A 384 -17.98 -19.94 7.98
CA GLY A 384 -16.68 -19.36 7.59
C GLY A 384 -16.25 -19.61 6.13
N TRP A 385 -17.11 -20.13 5.26
CA TRP A 385 -16.87 -20.20 3.83
C TRP A 385 -17.21 -18.88 3.16
N VAL A 386 -16.30 -18.39 2.34
CA VAL A 386 -16.47 -17.18 1.53
C VAL A 386 -16.10 -17.51 0.10
N ALA A 387 -17.00 -17.23 -0.83
CA ALA A 387 -16.71 -17.26 -2.26
C ALA A 387 -16.70 -15.85 -2.84
N GLY A 388 -15.94 -15.63 -3.90
CA GLY A 388 -15.85 -14.32 -4.53
C GLY A 388 -15.27 -14.35 -5.93
N TYR A 389 -15.44 -13.22 -6.59
CA TYR A 389 -14.94 -12.97 -7.93
C TYR A 389 -14.32 -11.58 -7.99
N ARG A 390 -13.24 -11.47 -8.74
CA ARG A 390 -12.54 -10.22 -9.06
C ARG A 390 -12.33 -10.10 -10.55
N TYR A 391 -12.64 -8.93 -11.06
CA TYR A 391 -12.29 -8.47 -12.39
C TYR A 391 -11.34 -7.30 -12.26
N GLY A 392 -10.27 -7.30 -13.05
CA GLY A 392 -9.33 -6.22 -13.18
C GLY A 392 -9.01 -5.94 -14.64
N VAL A 393 -8.82 -4.69 -14.97
CA VAL A 393 -8.32 -4.27 -16.28
C VAL A 393 -7.26 -3.20 -16.10
N ARG A 394 -6.14 -3.35 -16.79
CA ARG A 394 -5.13 -2.32 -16.96
C ARG A 394 -5.12 -1.93 -18.42
N ASP A 395 -5.15 -0.64 -18.68
CA ASP A 395 -5.20 -0.03 -19.98
C ASP A 395 -4.09 1.01 -20.10
N ASN A 396 -3.39 1.02 -21.21
CA ASN A 396 -2.43 2.05 -21.53
C ASN A 396 -3.07 2.91 -22.63
N SER A 397 -3.47 4.14 -22.32
CA SER A 397 -4.43 4.95 -23.09
C SER A 397 -3.98 5.36 -24.49
N ASP A 398 -2.77 5.04 -24.87
CA ASP A 398 -2.16 5.51 -26.13
C ASP A 398 -2.01 4.43 -27.22
N GLN A 399 -2.39 3.19 -26.92
CA GLN A 399 -2.23 2.07 -27.85
C GLN A 399 -3.54 1.31 -28.09
N THR A 400 -3.68 0.84 -29.31
CA THR A 400 -4.69 -0.16 -29.66
C THR A 400 -4.14 -1.55 -29.37
N LYS A 401 -4.81 -2.34 -28.51
CA LYS A 401 -4.43 -3.70 -28.11
C LYS A 401 -3.23 -3.77 -27.14
N ASP A 402 -3.37 -3.21 -25.97
CA ASP A 402 -2.40 -3.34 -24.87
C ASP A 402 -3.06 -3.56 -23.52
N LYS A 403 -4.36 -3.89 -23.52
CA LYS A 403 -5.10 -4.12 -22.28
C LYS A 403 -4.70 -5.43 -21.64
N ILE A 404 -4.68 -5.42 -20.31
CA ILE A 404 -4.47 -6.60 -19.51
C ILE A 404 -5.73 -6.83 -18.70
N PHE A 405 -6.36 -7.96 -18.93
CA PHE A 405 -7.57 -8.39 -18.24
C PHE A 405 -7.24 -9.44 -17.20
N GLU A 406 -7.80 -9.31 -16.03
CA GLU A 406 -7.70 -10.29 -14.94
C GLU A 406 -9.09 -10.76 -14.52
N HIS A 407 -9.29 -12.06 -14.50
CA HIS A 407 -10.45 -12.72 -13.92
C HIS A 407 -9.96 -13.66 -12.82
N THR A 408 -10.42 -13.48 -11.58
CA THR A 408 -10.01 -14.33 -10.47
C THR A 408 -11.23 -14.80 -9.68
N TYR A 409 -11.38 -16.11 -9.55
CA TYR A 409 -12.38 -16.77 -8.73
C TYR A 409 -11.73 -17.24 -7.43
N GLN A 410 -12.38 -17.05 -6.30
CA GLN A 410 -11.82 -17.48 -5.01
C GLN A 410 -12.83 -18.22 -4.15
N VAL A 411 -12.33 -19.16 -3.35
CA VAL A 411 -12.99 -19.78 -2.24
C VAL A 411 -12.07 -19.78 -1.03
N SER A 412 -12.57 -19.34 0.10
CA SER A 412 -11.78 -19.21 1.33
C SER A 412 -12.52 -19.83 2.50
N LYS A 413 -11.78 -20.54 3.35
CA LYS A 413 -12.27 -21.07 4.64
C LYS A 413 -11.63 -20.29 5.78
N TYR A 414 -12.45 -19.65 6.58
CA TYR A 414 -12.06 -18.91 7.78
C TYR A 414 -12.41 -19.76 9.02
N PHE A 415 -11.39 -20.26 9.73
CA PHE A 415 -11.56 -21.02 10.97
C PHE A 415 -11.67 -20.07 12.17
N VAL A 416 -10.79 -19.06 12.23
CA VAL A 416 -10.77 -18.03 13.29
C VAL A 416 -10.66 -16.64 12.63
N GLY A 417 -11.64 -16.27 11.82
CA GLY A 417 -11.59 -15.04 11.04
C GLY A 417 -10.30 -14.97 10.21
N HIS A 418 -9.68 -13.79 10.13
CA HIS A 418 -8.41 -13.63 9.43
C HIS A 418 -7.18 -14.18 10.18
N ASN A 419 -7.35 -14.74 11.39
CA ASN A 419 -6.21 -15.25 12.16
C ASN A 419 -5.80 -16.66 11.71
N LEU A 420 -6.77 -17.50 11.39
CA LEU A 420 -6.53 -18.83 10.82
C LEU A 420 -7.48 -19.04 9.66
N LYS A 421 -6.92 -19.16 8.46
CA LYS A 421 -7.69 -19.32 7.23
C LYS A 421 -6.92 -20.06 6.16
N ILE A 422 -7.64 -20.63 5.23
CA ILE A 422 -7.12 -21.14 3.95
C ILE A 422 -7.84 -20.38 2.84
N ASN A 423 -7.08 -19.84 1.90
CA ASN A 423 -7.60 -19.21 0.68
C ASN A 423 -7.18 -20.05 -0.52
N ALA A 424 -8.08 -20.27 -1.46
CA ALA A 424 -7.76 -20.81 -2.78
C ALA A 424 -8.31 -19.86 -3.85
N ASP A 425 -7.55 -19.64 -4.91
CA ASP A 425 -8.04 -18.91 -6.07
C ASP A 425 -7.56 -19.52 -7.40
N TYR A 426 -8.36 -19.28 -8.43
CA TYR A 426 -8.04 -19.54 -9.82
C TYR A 426 -8.10 -18.22 -10.58
N GLY A 427 -6.98 -17.81 -11.16
CA GLY A 427 -6.82 -16.59 -11.95
C GLY A 427 -6.59 -16.89 -13.42
N HIS A 428 -7.19 -16.08 -14.28
CA HIS A 428 -6.94 -16.02 -15.70
C HIS A 428 -6.58 -14.59 -16.07
N ILE A 429 -5.39 -14.40 -16.62
CA ILE A 429 -4.88 -13.11 -17.09
C ILE A 429 -4.72 -13.22 -18.60
N ASN A 430 -5.30 -12.28 -19.32
CA ASN A 430 -5.14 -12.10 -20.76
C ASN A 430 -4.43 -10.76 -21.01
N GLU A 431 -3.28 -10.79 -21.67
CA GLU A 431 -2.51 -9.61 -22.07
C GLU A 431 -2.59 -9.48 -23.59
N GLU A 432 -3.31 -8.45 -24.05
CA GLU A 432 -3.36 -8.12 -25.48
C GLU A 432 -1.96 -7.79 -26.00
N GLN A 433 -1.66 -8.22 -27.20
CA GLN A 433 -0.40 -7.92 -27.86
C GLN A 433 -0.66 -7.13 -29.13
N THR A 434 0.14 -6.08 -29.37
CA THR A 434 0.04 -5.28 -30.61
C THR A 434 0.40 -6.08 -31.85
N THR A 435 1.22 -7.12 -31.71
CA THR A 435 1.62 -8.05 -32.78
C THR A 435 1.62 -9.46 -32.23
N GLY A 436 1.01 -10.41 -33.00
CA GLY A 436 0.91 -11.80 -32.62
C GLY A 436 -0.32 -12.13 -31.77
N ASP A 437 -0.32 -13.29 -31.14
CA ASP A 437 -1.41 -13.78 -30.30
C ASP A 437 -1.32 -13.22 -28.88
N ASP A 438 -2.47 -13.03 -28.21
CA ASP A 438 -2.55 -12.57 -26.85
C ASP A 438 -1.86 -13.55 -25.88
N LYS A 439 -1.16 -13.01 -24.88
CA LYS A 439 -0.55 -13.84 -23.84
C LYS A 439 -1.59 -14.19 -22.78
N GLN A 440 -1.72 -15.47 -22.51
CA GLN A 440 -2.60 -15.97 -21.46
C GLN A 440 -1.79 -16.59 -20.33
N THR A 441 -2.16 -16.23 -19.10
CA THR A 441 -1.62 -16.86 -17.90
C THR A 441 -2.78 -17.36 -17.04
N ARG A 442 -2.76 -18.67 -16.73
CA ARG A 442 -3.70 -19.29 -15.79
C ARG A 442 -2.96 -19.62 -14.52
N THR A 443 -3.52 -19.29 -13.38
CA THR A 443 -2.92 -19.54 -12.08
C THR A 443 -3.90 -20.27 -11.17
N PHE A 444 -3.41 -21.27 -10.46
CA PHE A 444 -4.11 -21.88 -9.35
C PHE A 444 -3.26 -21.74 -8.10
N ARG A 445 -3.84 -21.17 -7.02
CA ARG A 445 -3.09 -20.88 -5.81
C ARG A 445 -3.87 -21.33 -4.57
N ILE A 446 -3.15 -21.89 -3.60
CA ILE A 446 -3.68 -22.21 -2.27
C ILE A 446 -2.76 -21.61 -1.23
N GLN A 447 -3.32 -20.90 -0.25
CA GLN A 447 -2.55 -20.27 0.83
C GLN A 447 -3.15 -20.56 2.18
N ALA A 448 -2.34 -21.09 3.08
CA ALA A 448 -2.66 -21.17 4.51
C ALA A 448 -2.08 -19.99 5.26
N GLN A 449 -2.87 -19.39 6.15
CA GLN A 449 -2.46 -18.26 7.00
C GLN A 449 -2.70 -18.56 8.47
N LEU A 450 -1.66 -18.31 9.28
CA LEU A 450 -1.71 -18.28 10.74
C LEU A 450 -1.25 -16.92 11.25
N LYS A 451 -2.01 -16.34 12.19
CA LYS A 451 -1.61 -15.17 12.99
C LYS A 451 -1.63 -15.53 14.46
N PHE A 452 -0.62 -15.10 15.16
CA PHE A 452 -0.43 -15.34 16.60
C PHE A 452 -0.03 -14.07 17.35
#